data_f1c40d35550a507cb76a44945245f163
#
_entry.id   f1c40d35550a507cb76a44945245f163
#
_cell.length_a   1.000
_cell.length_b   1.000
_cell.length_c   1.000
_cell.angle_alpha   90.00
_cell.angle_beta   90.00
_cell.angle_gamma   90.00
#
_symmetry.space_group_name_H-M   'P 1'
#
loop_
_entity.id
_entity.type
_entity.pdbx_description
1 polymer ?
#
loop_
_entity_poly.entity_id
_entity_poly.type
_entity_poly.pdbx_seq_one_letter_code
_entity_poly.pdbx_strand_id
1 'polypeptide(L)'
;MGKRKVSILEPAATAVAEIALFIESKGLPQTAKKFVDEAFEFFLKLSDERIEHKPCTYNQWKNLKYRCVSFKKKYVIAYLSQEREIVVCDFVSAKLLK
;
A
#
# COMPACT_ATOMS: atom_id res chain seq x y z
N MET A 1 2.02 -21.42 8.12
CA MET A 1 0.65 -21.23 8.24
C MET A 1 0.26 -19.86 8.60
N GLY A 2 -0.59 -19.21 8.43
CA GLY A 2 -0.95 -17.88 8.81
C GLY A 2 -0.43 -16.78 7.91
N LYS A 3 0.31 -17.13 6.87
CA LYS A 3 0.77 -16.12 5.91
C LYS A 3 0.21 -16.40 4.55
N ARG A 4 -0.32 -15.37 3.93
CA ARG A 4 -0.89 -15.44 2.59
C ARG A 4 0.10 -14.90 1.58
N LYS A 5 -0.05 -15.31 0.34
CA LYS A 5 0.74 -14.74 -0.74
C LYS A 5 0.40 -13.25 -0.88
N VAL A 6 1.40 -12.44 -1.17
CA VAL A 6 1.18 -11.01 -1.40
C VAL A 6 1.48 -10.71 -2.86
N SER A 7 0.49 -10.19 -3.56
CA SER A 7 0.64 -9.75 -4.95
C SER A 7 0.46 -8.23 -4.96
N ILE A 8 1.28 -7.54 -5.73
CA ILE A 8 1.24 -6.08 -5.81
C ILE A 8 0.92 -5.70 -7.23
N LEU A 9 -0.22 -5.03 -7.41
CA LEU A 9 -0.63 -4.62 -8.74
C LEU A 9 0.16 -3.40 -9.21
N GLU A 10 0.23 -3.23 -10.51
CA GLU A 10 1.02 -2.18 -11.11
C GLU A 10 0.71 -0.78 -10.58
N PRO A 11 -0.55 -0.37 -10.38
CA PRO A 11 -0.81 0.97 -9.83
C PRO A 11 -0.12 1.21 -8.49
N ALA A 12 -0.12 0.22 -7.61
CA ALA A 12 0.53 0.36 -6.30
C ALA A 12 2.05 0.42 -6.45
N ALA A 13 2.61 -0.49 -7.26
CA ALA A 13 4.05 -0.52 -7.45
C ALA A 13 4.56 0.76 -8.12
N THR A 14 3.83 1.24 -9.13
CA THR A 14 4.18 2.47 -9.83
C THR A 14 4.13 3.67 -8.89
N ALA A 15 3.10 3.74 -8.05
CA ALA A 15 2.98 4.84 -7.11
C ALA A 15 4.17 4.91 -6.15
N VAL A 16 4.58 3.77 -5.62
CA VAL A 16 5.74 3.73 -4.73
C VAL A 16 7.00 4.18 -5.47
N ALA A 17 7.18 3.72 -6.71
CA ALA A 17 8.35 4.10 -7.51
C ALA A 17 8.36 5.61 -7.80
N GLU A 18 7.22 6.17 -8.14
CA GLU A 18 7.13 7.60 -8.44
C GLU A 18 7.43 8.46 -7.21
N ILE A 19 6.94 8.05 -6.06
CA ILE A 19 7.23 8.77 -4.83
C ILE A 19 8.72 8.70 -4.50
N ALA A 20 9.32 7.52 -4.70
CA ALA A 20 10.75 7.37 -4.47
C ALA A 20 11.57 8.26 -5.40
N LEU A 21 11.19 8.35 -6.67
CA LEU A 21 11.86 9.22 -7.62
C LEU A 21 11.75 10.68 -7.21
N PHE A 22 10.59 11.09 -6.70
CA PHE A 22 10.40 12.44 -6.21
C PHE A 22 11.34 12.73 -5.03
N ILE A 23 11.45 11.80 -4.09
CA ILE A 23 12.34 11.96 -2.93
C ILE A 23 13.79 12.05 -3.39
N GLU A 24 14.18 11.20 -4.34
CA GLU A 24 15.52 11.20 -4.88
C GLU A 24 15.85 12.53 -5.57
N SER A 25 14.86 13.08 -6.29
CA SER A 25 15.05 14.36 -6.99
C SER A 25 15.29 15.52 -6.03
N LYS A 26 14.97 15.35 -4.76
CA LYS A 26 15.26 16.34 -3.72
C LYS A 26 16.64 16.17 -3.12
N GLY A 27 17.48 15.32 -3.72
CA GLY A 27 18.82 15.08 -3.23
C GLY A 27 18.89 14.09 -2.07
N LEU A 28 17.88 13.21 -1.95
CA LEU A 28 17.79 12.29 -0.82
C LEU A 28 17.72 10.83 -1.29
N PRO A 29 18.76 10.33 -1.99
CA PRO A 29 18.71 8.97 -2.53
C PRO A 29 18.61 7.88 -1.44
N GLN A 30 19.24 8.08 -0.30
CA GLN A 30 19.17 7.12 0.79
C GLN A 30 17.75 7.06 1.37
N THR A 31 17.11 8.21 1.50
CA THR A 31 15.75 8.30 2.00
C THR A 31 14.78 7.64 1.01
N ALA A 32 15.01 7.83 -0.28
CA ALA A 32 14.19 7.20 -1.32
C ALA A 32 14.27 5.69 -1.21
N LYS A 33 15.46 5.15 -1.07
CA LYS A 33 15.65 3.71 -0.96
C LYS A 33 14.97 3.16 0.29
N LYS A 34 15.11 3.87 1.41
CA LYS A 34 14.48 3.46 2.66
C LYS A 34 12.96 3.46 2.51
N PHE A 35 12.41 4.45 1.82
CA PHE A 35 10.97 4.53 1.59
C PHE A 35 10.46 3.29 0.85
N VAL A 36 11.15 2.90 -0.21
CA VAL A 36 10.76 1.72 -1.00
C VAL A 36 10.79 0.47 -0.12
N ASP A 37 11.89 0.29 0.62
CA ASP A 37 12.05 -0.87 1.48
C ASP A 37 10.95 -0.95 2.53
N GLU A 38 10.63 0.16 3.16
CA GLU A 38 9.59 0.20 4.18
C GLU A 38 8.20 -0.06 3.60
N ALA A 39 7.94 0.45 2.40
CA ALA A 39 6.65 0.23 1.75
C ALA A 39 6.44 -1.26 1.46
N PHE A 40 7.43 -1.92 0.88
CA PHE A 40 7.30 -3.33 0.56
C PHE A 40 7.29 -4.21 1.80
N GLU A 41 8.04 -3.86 2.83
CA GLU A 41 7.95 -4.57 4.11
C GLU A 41 6.54 -4.47 4.68
N PHE A 42 5.93 -3.29 4.58
CA PHE A 42 4.59 -3.10 5.07
C PHE A 42 3.59 -3.95 4.29
N PHE A 43 3.74 -4.03 2.98
CA PHE A 43 2.87 -4.89 2.17
C PHE A 43 2.97 -6.35 2.62
N LEU A 44 4.18 -6.81 2.92
CA LEU A 44 4.36 -8.19 3.37
C LEU A 44 3.71 -8.44 4.73
N LYS A 45 3.64 -7.44 5.59
CA LYS A 45 2.97 -7.58 6.87
C LYS A 45 1.47 -7.79 6.73
N LEU A 46 0.89 -7.34 5.63
CA LEU A 46 -0.53 -7.53 5.38
C LEU A 46 -0.88 -9.00 5.19
N SER A 47 0.12 -9.86 4.95
CA SER A 47 -0.11 -11.29 4.77
C SER A 47 -0.50 -12.00 6.07
N ASP A 48 -0.31 -11.36 7.23
CA ASP A 48 -0.64 -11.95 8.51
C ASP A 48 -2.16 -12.04 8.64
N GLU A 49 -2.68 -13.25 8.79
CA GLU A 49 -4.13 -13.47 8.88
C GLU A 49 -4.77 -12.84 10.12
N ARG A 50 -3.96 -12.50 11.13
CA ARG A 50 -4.47 -11.87 12.34
C ARG A 50 -4.69 -10.38 12.16
N ILE A 51 -4.14 -9.80 11.10
CA ILE A 51 -4.27 -8.37 10.82
C ILE A 51 -5.42 -8.17 9.85
N GLU A 52 -6.39 -7.36 10.25
CA GLU A 52 -7.53 -7.07 9.42
C GLU A 52 -7.88 -5.60 9.55
N HIS A 53 -8.04 -4.95 8.42
CA HIS A 53 -8.35 -3.53 8.37
C HIS A 53 -9.79 -3.31 7.91
N LYS A 54 -10.27 -2.09 8.15
CA LYS A 54 -11.65 -1.75 7.80
C LYS A 54 -11.81 -1.63 6.28
N PRO A 55 -13.03 -1.87 5.78
CA PRO A 55 -13.30 -1.60 4.36
C PRO A 55 -13.05 -0.13 4.03
N CYS A 56 -12.66 0.12 2.78
CA CYS A 56 -12.44 1.47 2.31
C CYS A 56 -13.75 2.25 2.22
N THR A 57 -13.71 3.48 2.66
CA THR A 57 -14.87 4.36 2.61
C THR A 57 -14.69 5.50 1.60
N TYR A 58 -13.54 5.59 0.96
CA TYR A 58 -13.27 6.62 -0.04
C TYR A 58 -14.11 6.37 -1.29
N ASN A 59 -14.62 7.44 -1.87
CA ASN A 59 -15.55 7.33 -3.00
C ASN A 59 -15.05 6.45 -4.13
N GLN A 60 -13.77 6.54 -4.44
CA GLN A 60 -13.22 5.77 -5.56
C GLN A 60 -13.09 4.28 -5.30
N TRP A 61 -13.17 3.86 -4.04
CA TRP A 61 -12.94 2.46 -3.68
C TRP A 61 -14.07 1.79 -2.92
N LYS A 62 -15.04 2.54 -2.41
CA LYS A 62 -16.01 1.97 -1.48
C LYS A 62 -16.87 0.84 -2.05
N ASN A 63 -17.03 0.80 -3.36
CA ASN A 63 -17.83 -0.25 -4.00
C ASN A 63 -16.97 -1.41 -4.53
N LEU A 64 -15.67 -1.39 -4.25
CA LEU A 64 -14.75 -2.38 -4.78
C LEU A 64 -14.32 -3.43 -3.77
N LYS A 65 -14.90 -3.40 -2.58
CA LYS A 65 -14.59 -4.34 -1.50
C LYS A 65 -13.12 -4.29 -1.07
N TYR A 66 -12.45 -3.18 -1.35
CA TYR A 66 -11.08 -2.98 -0.89
C TYR A 66 -11.05 -2.69 0.60
N ARG A 67 -9.95 -3.05 1.23
CA ARG A 67 -9.65 -2.63 2.59
C ARG A 67 -8.59 -1.57 2.54
N CYS A 68 -8.65 -0.63 3.46
CA CYS A 68 -7.72 0.50 3.48
C CYS A 68 -6.91 0.53 4.76
N VAL A 69 -5.66 0.90 4.63
CA VAL A 69 -4.78 1.08 5.79
C VAL A 69 -3.86 2.26 5.52
N SER A 70 -3.55 3.02 6.58
CA SER A 70 -2.64 4.16 6.47
C SER A 70 -1.20 3.70 6.56
N PHE A 71 -0.33 4.32 5.76
CA PHE A 71 1.11 4.11 5.80
C PHE A 71 1.78 5.44 6.08
N LYS A 72 2.56 5.51 7.17
CA LYS A 72 3.27 6.72 7.59
C LYS A 72 2.36 7.93 7.77
N LYS A 73 1.07 7.71 7.97
CA LYS A 73 0.06 8.77 8.14
C LYS A 73 -0.10 9.70 6.94
N LYS A 74 0.61 9.43 5.85
CA LYS A 74 0.57 10.26 4.65
C LYS A 74 -0.03 9.56 3.46
N TYR A 75 -0.05 8.24 3.47
CA TYR A 75 -0.50 7.45 2.33
C TYR A 75 -1.56 6.47 2.76
N VAL A 76 -2.38 6.08 1.82
CA VAL A 76 -3.41 5.07 2.05
C VAL A 76 -3.19 3.95 1.05
N ILE A 77 -3.17 2.74 1.56
CA ILE A 77 -3.01 1.53 0.75
C ILE A 77 -4.36 0.86 0.65
N ALA A 78 -4.79 0.57 -0.58
CA ALA A 78 -6.01 -0.18 -0.83
C ALA A 78 -5.63 -1.59 -1.24
N TYR A 79 -6.22 -2.59 -0.58
CA TYR A 79 -5.89 -3.98 -0.89
C TYR A 79 -7.13 -4.87 -0.77
N LEU A 80 -7.04 -6.02 -1.43
CA LEU A 80 -8.06 -7.06 -1.32
C LEU A 80 -7.54 -8.15 -0.40
N SER A 81 -8.37 -8.53 0.56
CA SER A 81 -8.04 -9.61 1.49
C SER A 81 -8.78 -10.87 1.06
N GLN A 82 -8.05 -11.83 0.56
CA GLN A 82 -8.61 -13.10 0.11
C GLN A 82 -8.08 -14.21 1.01
N GLU A 83 -8.69 -15.37 0.93
CA GLU A 83 -8.35 -16.48 1.82
C GLU A 83 -6.87 -16.84 1.77
N ARG A 84 -6.30 -16.88 0.57
CA ARG A 84 -4.92 -17.31 0.38
C ARG A 84 -4.01 -16.24 -0.21
N GLU A 85 -4.53 -15.06 -0.40
CA GLU A 85 -3.76 -14.01 -1.06
C GLU A 85 -4.20 -12.63 -0.61
N ILE A 86 -3.21 -11.76 -0.47
CA ILE A 86 -3.44 -10.32 -0.32
C ILE A 86 -3.05 -9.70 -1.65
N VAL A 87 -3.92 -8.88 -2.21
CA VAL A 87 -3.62 -8.18 -3.45
C VAL A 87 -3.57 -6.69 -3.15
N VAL A 88 -2.39 -6.10 -3.21
CA VAL A 88 -2.22 -4.66 -3.00
C VAL A 88 -2.62 -3.97 -4.29
N CYS A 89 -3.74 -3.24 -4.27
CA CYS A 89 -4.34 -2.68 -5.47
C CYS A 89 -3.91 -1.26 -5.76
N ASP A 90 -3.71 -0.44 -4.74
CA ASP A 90 -3.37 0.95 -4.96
C ASP A 90 -2.61 1.52 -3.77
N PHE A 91 -1.93 2.64 -4.00
CA PHE A 91 -1.13 3.32 -3.00
C PHE A 91 -1.22 4.81 -3.34
N VAL A 92 -1.90 5.57 -2.52
CA VAL A 92 -2.27 6.95 -2.86
C VAL A 92 -1.99 7.88 -1.69
N SER A 93 -1.57 9.11 -1.99
CA SER A 93 -1.44 10.12 -0.95
C SER A 93 -2.82 10.42 -0.35
N ALA A 94 -2.89 10.47 0.97
CA ALA A 94 -4.14 10.74 1.67
C ALA A 94 -4.77 12.06 1.24
N LYS A 95 -3.96 13.02 0.80
CA LYS A 95 -4.45 14.31 0.35
C LYS A 95 -5.30 14.23 -0.91
N LEU A 96 -5.14 13.17 -1.68
CA LEU A 96 -5.86 12.99 -2.94
C LEU A 96 -7.17 12.23 -2.77
N LEU A 97 -7.46 11.76 -1.58
CA LEU A 97 -8.65 10.97 -1.29
C LEU A 97 -9.76 11.82 -0.68
N LYS A 98 -10.99 11.45 -0.99
CA LYS A 98 -12.16 12.16 -0.47
C LYS A 98 -13.15 11.22 0.18
#